data_cc2bfb6f70663e5adf2ca2ff29162196
#
_entry.id   cc2bfb6f70663e5adf2ca2ff29162196
#
_cell.length_a   1.000
_cell.length_b   1.000
_cell.length_c   1.000
_cell.angle_alpha   90.00
_cell.angle_beta   90.00
_cell.angle_gamma   90.00
#
_symmetry.space_group_name_H-M   'P 1'
#
loop_
_entity.id
_entity.type
_entity.pdbx_description
1 polymer ?
#
loop_
_entity_poly.entity_id
_entity_poly.type
_entity_poly.pdbx_seq_one_letter_code
_entity_poly.pdbx_strand_id
1 'polypeptide(L)'
;MTMTRAGFALIAATLLALAQGFACARETAPAPDATLEALFTPGEAIDARLAALIEGAQREVLVNAFSFTSRRIARALAAAHARGVRVELVADRTQALELPGNAVQALVRDGVSVWLDGNFAAAHNKVMIIDAGSPQAAVVTGSYNYTSAAQTRNAENILIVRHDPALAAQYRANFLRLRERAQRYDGTPPARR
;
A
#
# COMPACT_ATOMS: atom_id res chain seq x y z
N MET A 1 -9.77 -8.21 -83.25
CA MET A 1 -10.75 -7.98 -82.16
C MET A 1 -10.21 -8.71 -80.94
N THR A 2 -9.56 -8.00 -80.08
CA THR A 2 -8.78 -8.51 -78.93
C THR A 2 -9.44 -8.07 -77.66
N MET A 3 -9.91 -9.06 -76.86
CA MET A 3 -10.45 -8.83 -75.51
C MET A 3 -9.30 -8.70 -74.52
N THR A 4 -9.20 -7.54 -73.89
CA THR A 4 -8.28 -7.27 -72.79
C THR A 4 -8.85 -7.78 -71.45
N ARG A 5 -8.05 -8.63 -70.77
CA ARG A 5 -8.35 -9.17 -69.45
C ARG A 5 -8.13 -8.06 -68.41
N ALA A 6 -9.18 -7.70 -67.69
CA ALA A 6 -9.09 -6.86 -66.53
C ALA A 6 -8.49 -7.66 -65.33
N GLY A 7 -7.39 -7.14 -64.77
CA GLY A 7 -6.75 -7.74 -63.60
C GLY A 7 -7.53 -7.39 -62.32
N PHE A 8 -7.87 -8.43 -61.56
CA PHE A 8 -8.36 -8.26 -60.20
C PHE A 8 -7.17 -7.99 -59.27
N ALA A 9 -7.10 -6.76 -58.78
CA ALA A 9 -6.20 -6.42 -57.68
C ALA A 9 -6.82 -6.89 -56.37
N LEU A 10 -6.21 -7.89 -55.77
CA LEU A 10 -6.56 -8.38 -54.44
C LEU A 10 -6.00 -7.42 -53.40
N ILE A 11 -6.83 -6.58 -52.81
CA ILE A 11 -6.46 -5.78 -51.63
C ILE A 11 -6.49 -6.69 -50.43
N ALA A 12 -5.32 -7.13 -50.02
CA ALA A 12 -5.14 -7.82 -48.73
C ALA A 12 -5.18 -6.75 -47.64
N ALA A 13 -6.34 -6.58 -47.01
CA ALA A 13 -6.49 -5.79 -45.80
C ALA A 13 -5.84 -6.54 -44.64
N THR A 14 -4.63 -6.14 -44.29
CA THR A 14 -3.94 -6.63 -43.09
C THR A 14 -4.63 -6.00 -41.88
N LEU A 15 -5.54 -6.73 -41.26
CA LEU A 15 -6.09 -6.40 -39.94
C LEU A 15 -4.96 -6.60 -38.90
N LEU A 16 -4.26 -5.49 -38.59
CA LEU A 16 -3.37 -5.45 -37.46
C LEU A 16 -4.24 -5.38 -36.20
N ALA A 17 -4.56 -6.56 -35.65
CA ALA A 17 -5.21 -6.67 -34.34
C ALA A 17 -4.23 -6.10 -33.29
N LEU A 18 -4.47 -4.88 -32.86
CA LEU A 18 -3.91 -4.31 -31.64
C LEU A 18 -4.47 -5.16 -30.47
N ALA A 19 -3.78 -6.24 -30.16
CA ALA A 19 -3.95 -6.92 -28.89
C ALA A 19 -3.46 -5.96 -27.80
N GLN A 20 -4.37 -5.12 -27.32
CA GLN A 20 -4.18 -4.46 -26.03
C GLN A 20 -4.18 -5.58 -25.01
N GLY A 21 -2.98 -6.02 -24.66
CA GLY A 21 -2.78 -6.97 -23.58
C GLY A 21 -3.29 -6.34 -22.29
N PHE A 22 -4.54 -6.64 -21.94
CA PHE A 22 -4.93 -6.62 -20.55
C PHE A 22 -3.92 -7.52 -19.86
N ALA A 23 -2.99 -6.94 -19.11
CA ALA A 23 -2.15 -7.67 -18.19
C ALA A 23 -3.12 -8.29 -17.18
N CYS A 24 -3.61 -9.49 -17.52
CA CYS A 24 -4.35 -10.32 -16.58
C CYS A 24 -3.45 -10.44 -15.36
N ALA A 25 -3.92 -10.01 -14.20
CA ALA A 25 -3.20 -10.22 -12.96
C ALA A 25 -2.82 -11.70 -12.94
N ARG A 26 -1.51 -11.99 -12.96
CA ARG A 26 -1.03 -13.36 -12.91
C ARG A 26 -1.54 -13.93 -11.60
N GLU A 27 -2.43 -14.91 -11.68
CA GLU A 27 -2.87 -15.68 -10.54
C GLU A 27 -1.63 -16.43 -10.02
N THR A 28 -1.02 -15.87 -8.98
CA THR A 28 0.10 -16.51 -8.31
C THR A 28 -0.48 -17.24 -7.11
N ALA A 29 -0.37 -18.56 -7.10
CA ALA A 29 -0.66 -19.34 -5.91
C ALA A 29 0.20 -18.81 -4.75
N PRO A 30 -0.34 -18.79 -3.51
CA PRO A 30 0.46 -18.43 -2.34
C PRO A 30 1.73 -19.28 -2.26
N ALA A 31 2.81 -18.73 -1.69
CA ALA A 31 4.00 -19.51 -1.42
C ALA A 31 3.65 -20.75 -0.56
N PRO A 32 4.30 -21.90 -0.74
CA PRO A 32 3.97 -23.14 0.00
C PRO A 32 3.97 -22.98 1.52
N ASP A 33 4.85 -22.10 2.05
CA ASP A 33 4.99 -21.83 3.48
C ASP A 33 4.21 -20.59 3.93
N ALA A 34 3.39 -19.99 3.07
CA ALA A 34 2.61 -18.82 3.42
C ALA A 34 1.63 -19.14 4.54
N THR A 35 1.59 -18.26 5.54
CA THR A 35 0.63 -18.33 6.63
C THR A 35 -0.33 -17.16 6.59
N LEU A 36 -1.59 -17.43 6.91
CA LEU A 36 -2.67 -16.46 6.94
C LEU A 36 -3.20 -16.32 8.37
N GLU A 37 -3.34 -15.09 8.84
CA GLU A 37 -3.92 -14.75 10.14
C GLU A 37 -4.96 -13.66 9.94
N ALA A 38 -6.20 -13.91 10.32
CA ALA A 38 -7.27 -12.92 10.27
C ALA A 38 -7.61 -12.47 11.70
N LEU A 39 -7.78 -11.14 11.88
CA LEU A 39 -8.18 -10.55 13.15
C LEU A 39 -9.33 -9.57 12.93
N PHE A 40 -10.18 -9.45 13.94
CA PHE A 40 -11.41 -8.67 13.88
C PHE A 40 -11.58 -7.76 15.09
N THR A 41 -12.17 -6.58 14.88
CA THR A 41 -12.66 -5.74 15.98
C THR A 41 -14.19 -5.64 15.93
N PRO A 42 -14.87 -5.46 17.08
CA PRO A 42 -14.32 -5.46 18.44
C PRO A 42 -13.95 -6.88 18.92
N GLY A 43 -13.04 -6.96 19.87
CA GLY A 43 -12.66 -8.22 20.53
C GLY A 43 -11.16 -8.49 20.48
N GLU A 44 -10.51 -8.31 19.34
CA GLU A 44 -9.08 -8.57 19.19
C GLU A 44 -8.24 -7.29 19.18
N ALA A 45 -7.04 -7.37 19.76
CA ALA A 45 -6.12 -6.24 19.90
C ALA A 45 -5.27 -6.07 18.62
N ILE A 46 -5.92 -5.64 17.53
CA ILE A 46 -5.27 -5.46 16.22
C ILE A 46 -4.10 -4.48 16.32
N ASP A 47 -4.25 -3.37 17.02
CA ASP A 47 -3.19 -2.36 17.17
C ASP A 47 -1.95 -2.90 17.89
N ALA A 48 -2.13 -3.78 18.89
CA ALA A 48 -1.02 -4.46 19.57
C ALA A 48 -0.34 -5.48 18.64
N ARG A 49 -1.14 -6.19 17.85
CA ARG A 49 -0.61 -7.16 16.88
C ARG A 49 0.22 -6.48 15.81
N LEU A 50 -0.26 -5.35 15.28
CA LEU A 50 0.49 -4.55 14.32
C LEU A 50 1.78 -3.98 14.91
N ALA A 51 1.73 -3.48 16.16
CA ALA A 51 2.93 -3.01 16.85
C ALA A 51 3.98 -4.12 16.99
N ALA A 52 3.58 -5.33 17.38
CA ALA A 52 4.49 -6.48 17.47
C ALA A 52 5.12 -6.87 16.12
N LEU A 53 4.37 -6.77 15.02
CA LEU A 53 4.92 -6.97 13.67
C LEU A 53 5.99 -5.93 13.32
N ILE A 54 5.73 -4.66 13.62
CA ILE A 54 6.66 -3.55 13.38
C ILE A 54 7.92 -3.70 14.26
N GLU A 55 7.77 -4.13 15.50
CA GLU A 55 8.89 -4.39 16.42
C GLU A 55 9.81 -5.50 15.90
N GLY A 56 9.26 -6.50 15.21
CA GLY A 56 10.01 -7.59 14.58
C GLY A 56 10.70 -7.22 13.26
N ALA A 57 10.36 -6.08 12.65
CA ALA A 57 10.91 -5.65 11.37
C ALA A 57 12.43 -5.44 11.42
N GLN A 58 13.15 -5.91 10.40
CA GLN A 58 14.60 -5.85 10.30
C GLN A 58 15.13 -4.91 9.21
N ARG A 59 14.36 -4.67 8.15
CA ARG A 59 14.81 -3.96 6.94
C ARG A 59 13.93 -2.79 6.56
N GLU A 60 12.63 -3.02 6.43
CA GLU A 60 11.68 -1.98 6.00
C GLU A 60 10.28 -2.20 6.56
N VAL A 61 9.58 -1.09 6.81
CA VAL A 61 8.13 -1.03 7.04
C VAL A 61 7.56 0.04 6.14
N LEU A 62 6.71 -0.35 5.20
CA LEU A 62 6.04 0.55 4.25
C LEU A 62 4.55 0.57 4.55
N VAL A 63 3.98 1.75 4.73
CA VAL A 63 2.59 1.91 5.17
C VAL A 63 1.81 2.79 4.21
N ASN A 64 0.67 2.29 3.69
CA ASN A 64 -0.37 3.12 3.10
C ASN A 64 -1.48 3.33 4.12
N ALA A 65 -1.80 4.57 4.44
CA ALA A 65 -2.80 4.91 5.43
C ALA A 65 -3.83 5.91 4.90
N PHE A 66 -5.12 5.57 5.01
CA PHE A 66 -6.18 6.56 4.87
C PHE A 66 -6.22 7.44 6.10
N SER A 67 -6.70 6.95 7.24
CA SER A 67 -6.72 7.69 8.51
C SER A 67 -5.69 7.10 9.48
N PHE A 68 -4.93 7.97 10.16
CA PHE A 68 -3.86 7.54 11.06
C PHE A 68 -3.86 8.36 12.36
N THR A 69 -4.45 7.80 13.44
CA THR A 69 -4.50 8.43 14.78
C THR A 69 -3.98 7.53 15.90
N SER A 70 -3.63 6.26 15.59
CA SER A 70 -3.12 5.32 16.60
C SER A 70 -1.74 5.72 17.10
N ARG A 71 -1.67 6.17 18.35
CA ARG A 71 -0.39 6.49 19.00
C ARG A 71 0.46 5.25 19.27
N ARG A 72 -0.15 4.06 19.41
CA ARG A 72 0.58 2.81 19.59
C ARG A 72 1.36 2.46 18.32
N ILE A 73 0.67 2.44 17.19
CA ILE A 73 1.29 2.13 15.89
C ILE A 73 2.34 3.20 15.54
N ALA A 74 2.05 4.50 15.76
CA ALA A 74 3.00 5.57 15.52
C ALA A 74 4.29 5.37 16.32
N ARG A 75 4.20 5.06 17.63
CA ARG A 75 5.36 4.80 18.46
C ARG A 75 6.17 3.59 17.99
N ALA A 76 5.50 2.52 17.57
CA ALA A 76 6.18 1.33 17.02
C ALA A 76 6.96 1.68 15.75
N LEU A 77 6.36 2.46 14.83
CA LEU A 77 7.02 2.92 13.60
C LEU A 77 8.23 3.82 13.90
N ALA A 78 8.09 4.78 14.81
CA ALA A 78 9.19 5.65 15.24
C ALA A 78 10.32 4.84 15.89
N ALA A 79 10.00 3.87 16.75
CA ALA A 79 10.99 2.99 17.36
C ALA A 79 11.70 2.10 16.33
N ALA A 80 10.98 1.57 15.32
CA ALA A 80 11.60 0.83 14.22
C ALA A 80 12.56 1.72 13.42
N HIS A 81 12.16 2.96 13.12
CA HIS A 81 13.03 3.93 12.45
C HIS A 81 14.30 4.22 13.27
N ALA A 82 14.16 4.43 14.57
CA ALA A 82 15.31 4.66 15.47
C ALA A 82 16.28 3.46 15.54
N ARG A 83 15.80 2.24 15.27
CA ARG A 83 16.65 1.04 15.14
C ARG A 83 17.37 0.93 13.79
N GLY A 84 17.12 1.86 12.86
CA GLY A 84 17.70 1.85 11.50
C GLY A 84 16.83 1.11 10.46
N VAL A 85 15.63 0.67 10.81
CA VAL A 85 14.66 0.12 9.85
C VAL A 85 14.17 1.24 8.94
N ARG A 86 14.10 1.00 7.63
CA ARG A 86 13.52 1.96 6.69
C ARG A 86 12.00 2.03 6.87
N VAL A 87 11.52 3.12 7.45
CA VAL A 87 10.09 3.34 7.65
C VAL A 87 9.60 4.44 6.72
N GLU A 88 8.60 4.12 5.90
CA GLU A 88 7.99 5.05 4.97
C GLU A 88 6.45 4.99 5.06
N LEU A 89 5.82 6.16 5.04
CA LEU A 89 4.37 6.31 5.07
C LEU A 89 3.88 7.10 3.86
N VAL A 90 2.91 6.56 3.11
CA VAL A 90 2.07 7.30 2.17
C VAL A 90 0.69 7.44 2.81
N ALA A 91 0.29 8.66 3.13
CA ALA A 91 -0.97 8.98 3.78
C ALA A 91 -1.90 9.76 2.86
N ASP A 92 -3.21 9.55 3.01
CA ASP A 92 -4.20 10.44 2.39
C ASP A 92 -3.97 11.88 2.84
N ARG A 93 -3.90 12.81 1.88
CA ARG A 93 -3.56 14.21 2.15
C ARG A 93 -4.58 14.89 3.06
N THR A 94 -5.86 14.72 2.78
CA THR A 94 -6.93 15.36 3.53
C THR A 94 -6.97 14.83 4.96
N GLN A 95 -6.89 13.50 5.12
CA GLN A 95 -6.88 12.89 6.44
C GLN A 95 -5.64 13.27 7.26
N ALA A 96 -4.48 13.34 6.62
CA ALA A 96 -3.23 13.70 7.30
C ALA A 96 -3.18 15.15 7.75
N LEU A 97 -3.85 16.08 7.05
CA LEU A 97 -3.83 17.50 7.36
C LEU A 97 -5.01 17.97 8.21
N GLU A 98 -6.19 17.37 8.03
CA GLU A 98 -7.45 17.87 8.57
C GLU A 98 -8.05 17.00 9.69
N LEU A 99 -7.69 15.70 9.75
CA LEU A 99 -8.24 14.81 10.77
C LEU A 99 -7.70 15.20 12.16
N PRO A 100 -8.58 15.54 13.13
CA PRO A 100 -8.14 15.85 14.48
C PRO A 100 -7.41 14.68 15.15
N GLY A 101 -6.29 14.96 15.81
CA GLY A 101 -5.51 13.96 16.53
C GLY A 101 -4.73 13.01 15.64
N ASN A 102 -4.56 13.32 14.32
CA ASN A 102 -3.71 12.51 13.46
C ASN A 102 -2.27 12.43 14.00
N ALA A 103 -1.61 11.29 13.76
CA ALA A 103 -0.27 11.02 14.25
C ALA A 103 0.83 11.24 13.20
N VAL A 104 0.46 11.66 11.98
CA VAL A 104 1.38 11.81 10.85
C VAL A 104 2.47 12.83 11.14
N GLN A 105 2.09 13.98 11.72
CA GLN A 105 3.04 15.03 12.06
C GLN A 105 4.04 14.60 13.16
N ALA A 106 3.63 13.74 14.08
CA ALA A 106 4.53 13.18 15.07
C ALA A 106 5.57 12.27 14.41
N LEU A 107 5.16 11.40 13.46
CA LEU A 107 6.09 10.56 12.71
C LEU A 107 7.13 11.37 11.95
N VAL A 108 6.75 12.50 11.34
CA VAL A 108 7.71 13.40 10.67
C VAL A 108 8.73 13.95 11.66
N ARG A 109 8.28 14.41 12.84
CA ARG A 109 9.21 14.89 13.90
C ARG A 109 10.16 13.81 14.38
N ASP A 110 9.72 12.56 14.40
CA ASP A 110 10.53 11.39 14.79
C ASP A 110 11.43 10.89 13.63
N GLY A 111 11.51 11.62 12.50
CA GLY A 111 12.38 11.35 11.36
C GLY A 111 11.83 10.36 10.33
N VAL A 112 10.63 9.84 10.54
CA VAL A 112 9.99 8.92 9.57
C VAL A 112 9.68 9.64 8.26
N SER A 113 9.97 8.98 7.16
CA SER A 113 9.71 9.50 5.82
C SER A 113 8.22 9.43 5.47
N VAL A 114 7.61 10.58 5.21
CA VAL A 114 6.17 10.69 4.92
C VAL A 114 5.90 11.37 3.58
N TRP A 115 4.91 10.86 2.85
CA TRP A 115 4.34 11.47 1.64
C TRP A 115 2.85 11.62 1.79
N LEU A 116 2.29 12.69 1.24
CA LEU A 116 0.85 12.97 1.20
C LEU A 116 0.32 12.73 -0.21
N ASP A 117 -0.62 11.82 -0.34
CA ASP A 117 -1.27 11.50 -1.60
C ASP A 117 -2.60 12.27 -1.71
N GLY A 118 -2.65 13.21 -2.64
CA GLY A 118 -3.81 14.00 -3.00
C GLY A 118 -4.24 13.79 -4.45
N ASN A 119 -3.77 12.72 -5.12
CA ASN A 119 -4.06 12.45 -6.53
C ASN A 119 -5.39 11.74 -6.74
N PHE A 120 -6.00 11.22 -5.66
CA PHE A 120 -7.28 10.51 -5.68
C PHE A 120 -8.30 11.24 -4.83
N ALA A 121 -9.59 10.99 -5.08
CA ALA A 121 -10.67 11.44 -4.19
C ALA A 121 -10.46 10.93 -2.75
N ALA A 122 -9.89 9.76 -2.60
CA ALA A 122 -9.40 9.20 -1.34
C ALA A 122 -8.26 8.22 -1.61
N ALA A 123 -7.12 8.40 -0.99
CA ALA A 123 -6.05 7.39 -0.94
C ALA A 123 -6.40 6.32 0.12
N HIS A 124 -7.43 5.50 -0.18
CA HIS A 124 -8.20 4.73 0.81
C HIS A 124 -7.54 3.40 1.23
N ASN A 125 -6.28 3.18 0.94
CA ASN A 125 -5.57 1.97 1.34
C ASN A 125 -5.29 1.91 2.86
N LYS A 126 -5.34 0.71 3.43
CA LYS A 126 -4.88 0.35 4.77
C LYS A 126 -3.99 -0.87 4.61
N VAL A 127 -2.75 -0.60 4.27
CA VAL A 127 -1.76 -1.64 3.93
C VAL A 127 -0.48 -1.40 4.70
N MET A 128 0.11 -2.46 5.22
CA MET A 128 1.44 -2.45 5.79
C MET A 128 2.25 -3.58 5.16
N ILE A 129 3.46 -3.27 4.72
CA ILE A 129 4.39 -4.22 4.12
C ILE A 129 5.64 -4.22 4.98
N ILE A 130 6.07 -5.39 5.43
CA ILE A 130 7.20 -5.56 6.30
C ILE A 130 8.20 -6.47 5.62
N ASP A 131 9.45 -6.04 5.56
CA ASP A 131 10.62 -6.80 5.09
C ASP A 131 10.41 -7.48 3.73
N ALA A 132 9.77 -6.78 2.78
CA ALA A 132 9.55 -7.31 1.43
C ALA A 132 10.87 -7.77 0.80
N GLY A 133 10.83 -8.91 0.12
CA GLY A 133 12.01 -9.55 -0.48
C GLY A 133 12.84 -10.38 0.52
N SER A 134 12.33 -10.60 1.73
CA SER A 134 12.89 -11.57 2.67
C SER A 134 11.95 -12.77 2.86
N PRO A 135 12.46 -13.93 3.33
CA PRO A 135 11.60 -15.06 3.69
C PRO A 135 10.61 -14.73 4.82
N GLN A 136 10.88 -13.70 5.63
CA GLN A 136 10.03 -13.25 6.73
C GLN A 136 9.05 -12.14 6.32
N ALA A 137 8.94 -11.88 5.03
CA ALA A 137 8.04 -10.85 4.50
C ALA A 137 6.62 -11.00 5.06
N ALA A 138 6.01 -9.87 5.40
CA ALA A 138 4.61 -9.84 5.80
C ALA A 138 3.86 -8.71 5.08
N VAL A 139 2.61 -8.99 4.73
CA VAL A 139 1.65 -8.02 4.21
C VAL A 139 0.44 -8.02 5.12
N VAL A 140 0.03 -6.83 5.54
CA VAL A 140 -1.24 -6.61 6.27
C VAL A 140 -2.16 -5.79 5.39
N THR A 141 -3.40 -6.21 5.25
CA THR A 141 -4.45 -5.47 4.54
C THR A 141 -5.81 -5.73 5.16
N GLY A 142 -6.79 -4.85 4.93
CA GLY A 142 -8.15 -4.99 5.45
C GLY A 142 -8.90 -3.67 5.49
N SER A 143 -9.98 -3.63 6.26
CA SER A 143 -10.78 -2.42 6.45
C SER A 143 -10.22 -1.51 7.56
N TYR A 144 -9.38 -2.05 8.47
CA TYR A 144 -8.91 -1.42 9.69
C TYR A 144 -8.05 -0.18 9.39
N ASN A 145 -8.61 1.01 9.64
CA ASN A 145 -7.82 2.25 9.68
C ASN A 145 -6.90 2.22 10.91
N TYR A 146 -5.73 2.82 10.81
CA TYR A 146 -4.79 2.91 11.94
C TYR A 146 -5.25 3.96 12.95
N THR A 147 -6.44 3.74 13.54
CA THR A 147 -7.10 4.70 14.43
C THR A 147 -7.57 4.05 15.74
N SER A 148 -7.73 4.87 16.78
CA SER A 148 -8.35 4.43 18.02
C SER A 148 -9.80 3.98 17.80
N ALA A 149 -10.54 4.65 16.92
CA ALA A 149 -11.92 4.27 16.62
C ALA A 149 -12.02 2.88 15.99
N ALA A 150 -11.11 2.56 15.04
CA ALA A 150 -11.03 1.23 14.44
C ALA A 150 -10.78 0.13 15.50
N GLN A 151 -9.96 0.42 16.51
CA GLN A 151 -9.68 -0.53 17.58
C GLN A 151 -10.84 -0.74 18.57
N THR A 152 -11.58 0.33 18.88
CA THR A 152 -12.47 0.30 20.07
C THR A 152 -13.94 0.46 19.76
N ARG A 153 -14.33 0.91 18.57
CA ARG A 153 -15.72 1.30 18.26
C ARG A 153 -16.27 0.75 16.95
N ASN A 154 -15.41 0.41 16.01
CA ASN A 154 -15.82 -0.07 14.70
C ASN A 154 -15.76 -1.60 14.62
N ALA A 155 -16.54 -2.18 13.71
CA ALA A 155 -16.35 -3.54 13.24
C ALA A 155 -15.38 -3.49 12.05
N GLU A 156 -14.17 -4.00 12.25
CA GLU A 156 -13.11 -4.00 11.25
C GLU A 156 -12.46 -5.38 11.14
N ASN A 157 -11.67 -5.55 10.09
CA ASN A 157 -10.84 -6.74 9.92
C ASN A 157 -9.45 -6.39 9.40
N ILE A 158 -8.50 -7.29 9.64
CA ILE A 158 -7.23 -7.38 8.91
C ILE A 158 -6.97 -8.82 8.52
N LEU A 159 -6.23 -8.96 7.43
CA LEU A 159 -5.56 -10.19 7.02
C LEU A 159 -4.05 -9.94 7.04
N ILE A 160 -3.31 -10.80 7.73
CA ILE A 160 -1.86 -10.83 7.75
C ILE A 160 -1.42 -12.04 6.93
N VAL A 161 -0.69 -11.79 5.86
CA VAL A 161 -0.05 -12.84 5.04
C VAL A 161 1.44 -12.80 5.33
N ARG A 162 2.03 -13.93 5.73
CA ARG A 162 3.46 -14.05 6.02
C ARG A 162 4.10 -15.10 5.13
N HIS A 163 5.42 -14.99 4.96
CA HIS A 163 6.25 -15.93 4.21
C HIS A 163 5.85 -16.05 2.74
N ASP A 164 5.27 -14.97 2.17
CA ASP A 164 5.00 -14.83 0.75
C ASP A 164 5.76 -13.62 0.17
N PRO A 165 7.05 -13.78 -0.17
CA PRO A 165 7.85 -12.69 -0.71
C PRO A 165 7.36 -12.21 -2.08
N ALA A 166 6.67 -13.06 -2.86
CA ALA A 166 6.14 -12.69 -4.16
C ALA A 166 4.95 -11.73 -4.02
N LEU A 167 4.02 -12.04 -3.12
CA LEU A 167 2.92 -11.14 -2.76
C LEU A 167 3.44 -9.83 -2.17
N ALA A 168 4.39 -9.91 -1.23
CA ALA A 168 4.99 -8.72 -0.62
C ALA A 168 5.66 -7.82 -1.65
N ALA A 169 6.33 -8.40 -2.67
CA ALA A 169 6.93 -7.64 -3.77
C ALA A 169 5.86 -6.91 -4.61
N GLN A 170 4.70 -7.51 -4.86
CA GLN A 170 3.60 -6.86 -5.59
C GLN A 170 3.05 -5.66 -4.80
N TYR A 171 2.79 -5.82 -3.50
CA TYR A 171 2.34 -4.73 -2.64
C TYR A 171 3.39 -3.61 -2.53
N ARG A 172 4.67 -3.99 -2.41
CA ARG A 172 5.79 -3.03 -2.41
C ARG A 172 5.86 -2.24 -3.71
N ALA A 173 5.72 -2.90 -4.85
CA ALA A 173 5.71 -2.22 -6.15
C ALA A 173 4.54 -1.23 -6.25
N ASN A 174 3.36 -1.60 -5.76
CA ASN A 174 2.22 -0.69 -5.69
C ASN A 174 2.49 0.50 -4.76
N PHE A 175 3.03 0.26 -3.56
CA PHE A 175 3.42 1.32 -2.62
C PHE A 175 4.37 2.34 -3.29
N LEU A 176 5.41 1.86 -3.98
CA LEU A 176 6.38 2.72 -4.64
C LEU A 176 5.74 3.59 -5.73
N ARG A 177 4.84 3.02 -6.54
CA ARG A 177 4.09 3.80 -7.56
C ARG A 177 3.23 4.91 -6.94
N LEU A 178 2.57 4.65 -5.81
CA LEU A 178 1.78 5.66 -5.11
C LEU A 178 2.69 6.74 -4.52
N ARG A 179 3.80 6.34 -3.88
CA ARG A 179 4.78 7.24 -3.31
C ARG A 179 5.39 8.19 -4.36
N GLU A 180 5.71 7.69 -5.56
CA GLU A 180 6.29 8.48 -6.66
C GLU A 180 5.38 9.64 -7.10
N ARG A 181 4.07 9.47 -6.96
CA ARG A 181 3.07 10.50 -7.31
C ARG A 181 2.69 11.40 -6.13
N ALA A 182 3.03 10.99 -4.91
CA ALA A 182 2.69 11.70 -3.69
C ALA A 182 3.73 12.80 -3.38
N GLN A 183 3.29 13.82 -2.67
CA GLN A 183 4.14 14.93 -2.26
C GLN A 183 4.89 14.60 -0.96
N ARG A 184 6.20 14.75 -0.96
CA ARG A 184 6.99 14.65 0.28
C ARG A 184 6.47 15.63 1.33
N TYR A 185 6.30 15.17 2.56
CA TYR A 185 5.83 15.97 3.68
C TYR A 185 6.91 16.12 4.74
N ASP A 186 7.27 17.36 5.06
CA ASP A 186 8.29 17.74 6.04
C ASP A 186 7.70 18.25 7.37
N GLY A 187 6.37 18.16 7.53
CA GLY A 187 5.67 18.68 8.70
C GLY A 187 5.12 20.10 8.52
N THR A 188 5.50 20.78 7.45
CA THR A 188 4.96 22.11 7.11
C THR A 188 3.63 21.93 6.36
N PRO A 189 2.52 22.46 6.86
CA PRO A 189 1.26 22.42 6.11
C PRO A 189 1.47 23.03 4.71
N PRO A 190 1.06 22.34 3.64
CA PRO A 190 1.14 22.92 2.30
C PRO A 190 0.27 24.19 2.24
N ALA A 191 0.71 25.19 1.47
CA ALA A 191 -0.04 26.41 1.24
C ALA A 191 -1.48 26.07 0.82
N ARG A 192 -2.47 26.75 1.41
CA ARG A 192 -3.88 26.61 1.00
C ARG A 192 -3.98 27.12 -0.45
N ARG A 193 -4.44 26.23 -1.35
CA ARG A 193 -4.78 26.64 -2.72
C ARG A 193 -6.18 27.25 -2.74
#